data_864db836effebbc3acb0d8c145746f00
#
_entry.id   864db836effebbc3acb0d8c145746f00
#
_cell.length_a   1.000
_cell.length_b   1.000
_cell.length_c   1.000
_cell.angle_alpha   90.00
_cell.angle_beta   90.00
_cell.angle_gamma   90.00
#
_symmetry.space_group_name_H-M   'P 1'
#
loop_
_entity.id
_entity.type
_entity.pdbx_description
1 polymer ?
#
loop_
_entity_poly.entity_id
_entity_poly.type
_entity_poly.pdbx_seq_one_letter_code
_entity_poly.pdbx_strand_id
1 'polypeptide(L)'
;MKFQDYPNLTYLGKLKPRRSTDIGASPLGVGFECLDRDMWDTNQAWPVIDELGIKWARVQTGWAKCEKQAGVYEFAWLDEIVDKLIERGVQPWLSFSYGNPVYTKDMNTAPPGVPPSHTGCNEFGVGFPPIQTEAERGGWQKFVRALVKHFRDRVTHYEVWN
;
A
#
# COMPACT_ATOMS: atom_id res chain seq x y z
N MET A 1 -13.92 -20.21 -12.24
CA MET A 1 -13.56 -20.21 -13.66
C MET A 1 -12.76 -21.47 -13.91
N LYS A 2 -13.19 -22.32 -14.82
CA LYS A 2 -12.51 -23.59 -15.12
C LYS A 2 -11.66 -23.41 -16.37
N PHE A 3 -10.50 -24.07 -16.44
CA PHE A 3 -9.58 -23.99 -17.58
C PHE A 3 -10.27 -24.37 -18.92
N GLN A 4 -11.27 -25.25 -18.85
CA GLN A 4 -12.09 -25.68 -19.97
C GLN A 4 -12.91 -24.56 -20.66
N ASP A 5 -13.05 -23.42 -19.98
CA ASP A 5 -13.74 -22.25 -20.53
C ASP A 5 -12.89 -21.47 -21.57
N TYR A 6 -11.64 -21.91 -21.80
CA TYR A 6 -10.68 -21.28 -22.72
C TYR A 6 -10.17 -22.25 -23.78
N PRO A 7 -10.95 -22.48 -24.86
CA PRO A 7 -10.65 -23.53 -25.85
C PRO A 7 -9.33 -23.32 -26.62
N ASN A 8 -8.81 -22.08 -26.64
CA ASN A 8 -7.57 -21.74 -27.33
C ASN A 8 -6.31 -21.83 -26.44
N LEU A 9 -6.47 -22.27 -25.19
CA LEU A 9 -5.34 -22.44 -24.26
C LEU A 9 -4.96 -23.90 -24.15
N THR A 10 -3.67 -24.17 -24.12
CA THR A 10 -3.12 -25.50 -23.84
C THR A 10 -2.64 -25.56 -22.38
N TYR A 11 -3.11 -26.53 -21.63
CA TYR A 11 -2.64 -26.77 -20.28
C TYR A 11 -1.20 -27.30 -20.30
N LEU A 12 -0.25 -26.52 -19.79
CA LEU A 12 1.17 -26.90 -19.74
C LEU A 12 1.58 -27.53 -18.42
N GLY A 13 0.79 -27.36 -17.36
CA GLY A 13 1.11 -27.87 -16.03
C GLY A 13 0.71 -26.91 -14.91
N LYS A 14 1.04 -27.26 -13.68
CA LYS A 14 0.90 -26.40 -12.49
C LYS A 14 2.25 -25.83 -12.10
N LEU A 15 2.26 -24.56 -11.72
CA LEU A 15 3.45 -23.97 -11.09
C LEU A 15 3.68 -24.66 -9.75
N LYS A 16 4.94 -24.98 -9.47
CA LYS A 16 5.36 -25.51 -8.17
C LYS A 16 5.49 -24.35 -7.20
N PRO A 17 4.81 -24.36 -6.03
CA PRO A 17 4.99 -23.35 -5.00
C PRO A 17 6.47 -23.26 -4.58
N ARG A 18 6.95 -22.06 -4.33
CA ARG A 18 8.30 -21.80 -3.83
C ARG A 18 8.25 -20.64 -2.85
N ARG A 19 9.04 -20.73 -1.80
CA ARG A 19 9.23 -19.63 -0.86
C ARG A 19 10.07 -18.53 -1.49
N SER A 20 9.75 -17.28 -1.17
CA SER A 20 10.54 -16.13 -1.63
C SER A 20 11.98 -16.17 -1.12
N THR A 21 12.21 -16.76 0.06
CA THR A 21 13.56 -17.00 0.62
C THR A 21 14.40 -17.95 -0.23
N ASP A 22 13.76 -18.87 -0.96
CA ASP A 22 14.44 -19.89 -1.79
C ASP A 22 14.73 -19.39 -3.21
N ILE A 23 14.40 -18.14 -3.50
CA ILE A 23 14.53 -17.51 -4.83
C ILE A 23 15.47 -16.31 -4.71
N GLY A 24 16.55 -16.32 -5.51
CA GLY A 24 17.53 -15.23 -5.51
C GLY A 24 16.98 -13.92 -6.09
N ALA A 25 16.21 -14.00 -7.19
CA ALA A 25 15.61 -12.84 -7.84
C ALA A 25 14.29 -13.22 -8.53
N SER A 26 13.34 -12.29 -8.57
CA SER A 26 12.08 -12.41 -9.33
C SER A 26 11.54 -11.01 -9.65
N PRO A 27 11.04 -10.77 -10.86
CA PRO A 27 10.34 -9.54 -11.19
C PRO A 27 8.89 -9.53 -10.66
N LEU A 28 8.42 -10.65 -10.10
CA LEU A 28 7.05 -10.77 -9.62
C LEU A 28 6.88 -10.08 -8.27
N GLY A 29 5.78 -9.36 -8.16
CA GLY A 29 5.34 -8.69 -6.94
C GLY A 29 3.83 -8.75 -6.77
N VAL A 30 3.36 -8.32 -5.61
CA VAL A 30 1.94 -8.19 -5.27
C VAL A 30 1.64 -6.80 -4.72
N GLY A 31 0.38 -6.37 -4.86
CA GLY A 31 -0.14 -5.20 -4.17
C GLY A 31 -0.72 -5.58 -2.82
N PHE A 32 -0.22 -4.95 -1.77
CA PHE A 32 -0.80 -4.93 -0.43
C PHE A 32 -1.59 -3.63 -0.27
N GLU A 33 -2.69 -3.57 -1.01
CA GLU A 33 -3.53 -2.38 -1.10
C GLU A 33 -4.57 -2.33 0.03
N CYS A 34 -5.05 -1.12 0.35
CA CYS A 34 -6.17 -0.90 1.25
C CYS A 34 -5.98 -1.34 2.72
N LEU A 35 -4.76 -1.65 3.14
CA LEU A 35 -4.42 -1.96 4.54
C LEU A 35 -4.51 -0.74 5.45
N ASP A 36 -4.26 0.42 4.90
CA ASP A 36 -4.43 1.71 5.56
C ASP A 36 -5.89 2.00 5.95
N ARG A 37 -6.84 1.34 5.28
CA ARG A 37 -8.29 1.44 5.49
C ARG A 37 -8.89 0.22 6.18
N ASP A 38 -8.08 -0.69 6.68
CA ASP A 38 -8.48 -1.92 7.38
C ASP A 38 -9.50 -2.78 6.59
N MET A 39 -9.39 -2.78 5.24
CA MET A 39 -10.36 -3.46 4.37
C MET A 39 -10.21 -4.98 4.37
N TRP A 40 -9.11 -5.51 4.84
CA TRP A 40 -8.87 -6.96 4.94
C TRP A 40 -7.78 -7.29 5.97
N ASP A 41 -7.81 -8.54 6.47
CA ASP A 41 -6.86 -9.05 7.44
C ASP A 41 -5.63 -9.66 6.74
N THR A 42 -4.45 -9.11 6.97
CA THR A 42 -3.19 -9.59 6.42
C THR A 42 -2.85 -11.03 6.81
N ASN A 43 -3.36 -11.52 7.93
CA ASN A 43 -3.14 -12.91 8.35
C ASN A 43 -3.66 -13.92 7.33
N GLN A 44 -4.64 -13.55 6.51
CA GLN A 44 -5.14 -14.39 5.43
C GLN A 44 -4.19 -14.46 4.22
N ALA A 45 -3.33 -13.46 4.04
CA ALA A 45 -2.41 -13.39 2.91
C ALA A 45 -1.07 -14.10 3.16
N TRP A 46 -0.59 -14.13 4.41
CA TRP A 46 0.74 -14.65 4.70
C TRP A 46 0.98 -16.08 4.20
N PRO A 47 0.03 -17.05 4.39
CA PRO A 47 0.22 -18.40 3.86
C PRO A 47 0.35 -18.44 2.33
N VAL A 48 -0.34 -17.53 1.62
CA VAL A 48 -0.27 -17.44 0.16
C VAL A 48 1.06 -16.82 -0.27
N ILE A 49 1.48 -15.75 0.39
CA ILE A 49 2.78 -15.08 0.15
C ILE A 49 3.94 -16.06 0.31
N ASP A 50 3.87 -16.93 1.31
CA ASP A 50 4.90 -17.93 1.60
C ASP A 50 5.11 -18.94 0.44
N GLU A 51 4.14 -19.05 -0.49
CA GLU A 51 4.19 -20.01 -1.60
C GLU A 51 4.36 -19.40 -2.98
N LEU A 52 4.21 -18.06 -3.10
CA LEU A 52 4.19 -17.40 -4.42
C LEU A 52 5.57 -17.18 -5.06
N GLY A 53 6.65 -17.23 -4.29
CA GLY A 53 7.99 -16.93 -4.79
C GLY A 53 8.13 -15.50 -5.33
N ILE A 54 7.38 -14.55 -4.80
CA ILE A 54 7.48 -13.13 -5.14
C ILE A 54 8.67 -12.49 -4.44
N LYS A 55 9.18 -11.40 -5.01
CA LYS A 55 10.27 -10.63 -4.39
C LYS A 55 9.87 -9.21 -4.02
N TRP A 56 8.69 -8.75 -4.43
CA TRP A 56 8.25 -7.38 -4.23
C TRP A 56 6.83 -7.32 -3.70
N ALA A 57 6.58 -6.39 -2.80
CA ALA A 57 5.24 -6.05 -2.34
C ALA A 57 5.07 -4.53 -2.29
N ARG A 58 4.04 -4.03 -2.99
CA ARG A 58 3.63 -2.63 -2.93
C ARG A 58 2.74 -2.41 -1.72
N VAL A 59 3.09 -1.46 -0.86
CA VAL A 59 2.31 -1.16 0.35
C VAL A 59 1.93 0.32 0.36
N GLN A 60 0.65 0.60 0.46
CA GLN A 60 0.15 1.95 0.68
C GLN A 60 0.42 2.38 2.12
N THR A 61 1.04 3.53 2.31
CA THR A 61 1.51 3.98 3.64
C THR A 61 0.44 4.59 4.52
N GLY A 62 -0.72 4.98 3.93
CA GLY A 62 -1.86 5.48 4.68
C GLY A 62 -1.54 6.68 5.56
N TRP A 63 -1.29 7.85 4.98
CA TRP A 63 -0.96 9.05 5.75
C TRP A 63 -1.96 9.34 6.87
N ALA A 64 -3.26 9.24 6.59
CA ALA A 64 -4.31 9.46 7.61
C ALA A 64 -4.25 8.47 8.78
N LYS A 65 -3.86 7.21 8.51
CA LYS A 65 -3.71 6.18 9.55
C LYS A 65 -2.45 6.40 10.39
N CYS A 66 -1.38 6.87 9.75
CA CYS A 66 -0.12 7.12 10.42
C CYS A 66 -0.05 8.45 11.17
N GLU A 67 -0.88 9.45 10.81
CA GLU A 67 -0.87 10.78 11.41
C GLU A 67 -2.30 11.23 11.73
N LYS A 68 -2.83 10.78 12.87
CA LYS A 68 -4.18 11.13 13.36
C LYS A 68 -4.23 12.52 13.98
N GLN A 69 -3.09 13.04 14.40
CA GLN A 69 -2.89 14.39 14.92
C GLN A 69 -1.68 15.01 14.23
N ALA A 70 -1.79 16.27 13.84
CA ALA A 70 -0.74 16.98 13.12
C ALA A 70 0.62 16.87 13.81
N GLY A 71 1.60 16.31 13.12
CA GLY A 71 2.97 16.15 13.60
C GLY A 71 3.20 14.95 14.54
N VAL A 72 2.18 14.14 14.82
CA VAL A 72 2.30 12.93 15.65
C VAL A 72 2.18 11.70 14.75
N TYR A 73 3.26 10.94 14.60
CA TYR A 73 3.34 9.81 13.68
C TYR A 73 3.33 8.46 14.42
N GLU A 74 2.44 7.57 14.00
CA GLU A 74 2.27 6.21 14.53
C GLU A 74 2.49 5.21 13.39
N PHE A 75 3.66 4.55 13.35
CA PHE A 75 4.02 3.62 12.28
C PHE A 75 3.90 2.14 12.68
N ALA A 76 3.49 1.81 13.90
CA ALA A 76 3.53 0.43 14.42
C ALA A 76 2.80 -0.59 13.52
N TRP A 77 1.64 -0.26 12.95
CA TRP A 77 0.92 -1.14 12.05
C TRP A 77 1.69 -1.39 10.73
N LEU A 78 2.39 -0.35 10.24
CA LEU A 78 3.18 -0.44 9.01
C LEU A 78 4.51 -1.14 9.26
N ASP A 79 5.10 -0.97 10.45
CA ASP A 79 6.27 -1.74 10.89
C ASP A 79 5.99 -3.24 10.84
N GLU A 80 4.85 -3.67 11.36
CA GLU A 80 4.44 -5.08 11.34
C GLU A 80 4.38 -5.64 9.92
N ILE A 81 3.81 -4.90 8.97
CA ILE A 81 3.71 -5.30 7.56
C ILE A 81 5.09 -5.38 6.91
N VAL A 82 5.90 -4.35 7.09
CA VAL A 82 7.25 -4.26 6.51
C VAL A 82 8.12 -5.40 7.04
N ASP A 83 8.13 -5.62 8.34
CA ASP A 83 8.97 -6.64 8.96
C ASP A 83 8.54 -8.05 8.54
N LYS A 84 7.24 -8.35 8.51
CA LYS A 84 6.72 -9.64 8.03
C LYS A 84 7.03 -9.92 6.56
N LEU A 85 7.06 -8.90 5.70
CA LEU A 85 7.46 -9.04 4.30
C LEU A 85 8.96 -9.36 4.21
N ILE A 86 9.80 -8.62 4.93
CA ILE A 86 11.26 -8.81 4.94
C ILE A 86 11.63 -10.20 5.47
N GLU A 87 11.02 -10.65 6.57
CA GLU A 87 11.19 -12.00 7.12
C GLU A 87 10.93 -13.10 6.09
N ARG A 88 10.00 -12.83 5.15
CA ARG A 88 9.66 -13.75 4.05
C ARG A 88 10.55 -13.59 2.82
N GLY A 89 11.56 -12.72 2.86
CA GLY A 89 12.43 -12.44 1.72
C GLY A 89 11.74 -11.64 0.60
N VAL A 90 10.69 -10.90 0.95
CA VAL A 90 9.96 -9.98 0.06
C VAL A 90 10.35 -8.55 0.37
N GLN A 91 10.76 -7.80 -0.64
CA GLN A 91 11.12 -6.38 -0.51
C GLN A 91 9.86 -5.52 -0.58
N PRO A 92 9.53 -4.76 0.46
CA PRO A 92 8.46 -3.78 0.37
C PRO A 92 8.91 -2.56 -0.42
N TRP A 93 8.01 -2.01 -1.23
CA TRP A 93 8.11 -0.63 -1.66
C TRP A 93 6.89 0.16 -1.14
N LEU A 94 7.14 1.34 -0.62
CA LEU A 94 6.12 2.13 0.06
C LEU A 94 5.60 3.23 -0.86
N SER A 95 4.28 3.25 -1.08
CA SER A 95 3.59 4.30 -1.83
C SER A 95 3.13 5.39 -0.88
N PHE A 96 3.58 6.64 -1.07
CA PHE A 96 3.17 7.81 -0.30
C PHE A 96 1.79 8.31 -0.75
N SER A 97 0.78 7.52 -0.58
CA SER A 97 -0.62 7.86 -0.83
C SER A 97 -1.40 7.68 0.48
N TYR A 98 -2.41 8.30 0.69
CA TYR A 98 -3.30 9.25 0.08
C TYR A 98 -3.26 10.61 0.81
N GLY A 99 -4.37 11.39 0.83
CA GLY A 99 -4.53 12.59 1.63
C GLY A 99 -4.73 12.29 3.12
N ASN A 100 -4.83 13.35 3.93
CA ASN A 100 -5.07 13.25 5.36
C ASN A 100 -6.12 14.30 5.80
N PRO A 101 -7.25 13.89 6.41
CA PRO A 101 -8.33 14.80 6.85
C PRO A 101 -7.89 15.82 7.89
N VAL A 102 -6.77 15.61 8.56
CA VAL A 102 -6.18 16.61 9.48
C VAL A 102 -5.81 17.89 8.74
N TYR A 103 -5.44 17.77 7.46
CA TYR A 103 -5.00 18.88 6.60
C TYR A 103 -6.01 19.22 5.50
N THR A 104 -6.77 18.23 5.00
CA THR A 104 -7.66 18.34 3.84
C THR A 104 -9.14 18.37 4.23
N LYS A 105 -9.49 19.01 5.36
CA LYS A 105 -10.84 18.99 5.97
C LYS A 105 -11.97 19.46 5.05
N ASP A 106 -11.67 20.43 4.20
CA ASP A 106 -12.68 21.04 3.32
C ASP A 106 -12.90 20.28 2.02
N MET A 107 -12.15 19.22 1.77
CA MET A 107 -12.22 18.42 0.55
C MET A 107 -13.04 17.13 0.71
N ASN A 108 -13.85 17.02 1.75
CA ASN A 108 -14.77 15.89 1.96
C ASN A 108 -15.98 15.92 0.99
N THR A 109 -16.05 16.90 0.12
CA THR A 109 -17.06 16.97 -0.92
C THR A 109 -16.47 16.53 -2.26
N ALA A 110 -17.13 15.60 -2.93
CA ALA A 110 -16.75 15.22 -4.28
C ALA A 110 -16.63 16.47 -5.16
N PRO A 111 -15.62 16.59 -6.02
CA PRO A 111 -15.55 17.68 -6.99
C PRO A 111 -16.84 17.75 -7.80
N PRO A 112 -17.30 18.94 -8.23
CA PRO A 112 -18.47 19.06 -9.04
C PRO A 112 -18.42 18.14 -10.27
N GLY A 113 -19.43 17.28 -10.45
CA GLY A 113 -19.53 16.36 -11.57
C GLY A 113 -18.90 14.97 -11.34
N VAL A 114 -18.28 14.72 -10.18
CA VAL A 114 -17.78 13.38 -9.82
C VAL A 114 -18.82 12.66 -8.96
N PRO A 115 -19.35 11.51 -9.40
CA PRO A 115 -20.30 10.74 -8.60
C PRO A 115 -19.69 10.29 -7.27
N PRO A 116 -20.44 10.34 -6.16
CA PRO A 116 -19.97 9.88 -4.83
C PRO A 116 -19.46 8.45 -4.84
N SER A 117 -19.99 7.58 -5.69
CA SER A 117 -19.59 6.19 -5.84
C SER A 117 -18.15 5.97 -6.36
N HIS A 118 -17.56 6.97 -7.02
CA HIS A 118 -16.17 6.92 -7.49
C HIS A 118 -15.19 7.51 -6.47
N THR A 119 -15.71 8.05 -5.39
CA THR A 119 -14.95 8.66 -4.31
C THR A 119 -14.90 7.74 -3.08
N GLY A 120 -14.80 6.42 -3.28
CA GLY A 120 -14.69 5.43 -2.20
C GLY A 120 -13.59 5.72 -1.16
N CYS A 121 -12.81 6.76 -1.42
CA CYS A 121 -11.88 7.37 -0.49
C CYS A 121 -12.48 8.54 0.32
N ASN A 122 -13.68 9.03 -0.01
CA ASN A 122 -14.28 10.20 0.64
C ASN A 122 -14.77 9.92 2.05
N GLU A 123 -15.20 8.70 2.35
CA GLU A 123 -15.61 8.33 3.72
C GLU A 123 -14.48 8.51 4.74
N PHE A 124 -13.24 8.50 4.28
CA PHE A 124 -12.04 8.64 5.10
C PHE A 124 -11.26 9.94 4.87
N GLY A 125 -11.72 10.84 3.98
CA GLY A 125 -11.03 12.08 3.65
C GLY A 125 -9.63 11.90 3.02
N VAL A 126 -9.36 10.73 2.45
CA VAL A 126 -8.01 10.36 1.98
C VAL A 126 -7.84 10.43 0.46
N GLY A 127 -8.89 10.77 -0.29
CA GLY A 127 -8.93 10.61 -1.75
C GLY A 127 -8.19 11.66 -2.57
N PHE A 128 -7.77 12.78 -1.98
CA PHE A 128 -7.22 13.89 -2.75
C PHE A 128 -5.73 14.12 -2.46
N PRO A 129 -4.94 14.44 -3.52
CA PRO A 129 -3.56 14.83 -3.32
C PRO A 129 -3.47 16.15 -2.54
N PRO A 130 -2.49 16.31 -1.65
CA PRO A 130 -2.34 17.46 -0.77
C PRO A 130 -1.72 18.67 -1.52
N ILE A 131 -2.42 19.18 -2.53
CA ILE A 131 -1.88 20.21 -3.44
C ILE A 131 -2.57 21.58 -3.34
N GLN A 132 -3.72 21.65 -2.65
CA GLN A 132 -4.56 22.85 -2.66
C GLN A 132 -3.95 23.99 -1.82
N THR A 133 -3.46 23.67 -0.64
CA THR A 133 -2.94 24.67 0.30
C THR A 133 -1.48 24.42 0.68
N GLU A 134 -0.82 25.45 1.19
CA GLU A 134 0.54 25.33 1.73
C GLU A 134 0.58 24.41 2.97
N ALA A 135 -0.47 24.42 3.78
CA ALA A 135 -0.58 23.54 4.95
C ALA A 135 -0.65 22.06 4.54
N GLU A 136 -1.40 21.72 3.49
CA GLU A 136 -1.46 20.36 2.96
C GLU A 136 -0.10 19.90 2.43
N ARG A 137 0.53 20.71 1.59
CA ARG A 137 1.85 20.40 1.02
C ARG A 137 2.91 20.27 2.11
N GLY A 138 2.92 21.18 3.06
CA GLY A 138 3.84 21.16 4.20
C GLY A 138 3.62 19.97 5.12
N GLY A 139 2.37 19.60 5.39
CA GLY A 139 2.00 18.41 6.15
C GLY A 139 2.50 17.15 5.49
N TRP A 140 2.19 16.97 4.19
CA TRP A 140 2.62 15.82 3.40
C TRP A 140 4.16 15.70 3.34
N GLN A 141 4.87 16.78 3.12
CA GLN A 141 6.34 16.77 3.11
C GLN A 141 6.93 16.33 4.45
N LYS A 142 6.34 16.78 5.57
CA LYS A 142 6.78 16.35 6.91
C LYS A 142 6.52 14.88 7.14
N PHE A 143 5.33 14.38 6.76
CA PHE A 143 4.98 12.97 6.82
C PHE A 143 5.97 12.12 6.01
N VAL A 144 6.22 12.45 4.73
CA VAL A 144 7.17 11.73 3.88
C VAL A 144 8.56 11.68 4.51
N ARG A 145 9.06 12.80 5.03
CA ARG A 145 10.36 12.84 5.72
C ARG A 145 10.40 11.95 6.96
N ALA A 146 9.34 11.99 7.77
CA ALA A 146 9.24 11.18 8.98
C ALA A 146 9.22 9.69 8.63
N LEU A 147 8.42 9.30 7.63
CA LEU A 147 8.29 7.93 7.17
C LEU A 147 9.61 7.40 6.58
N VAL A 148 10.23 8.13 5.67
CA VAL A 148 11.52 7.73 5.08
C VAL A 148 12.59 7.61 6.16
N LYS A 149 12.65 8.56 7.11
CA LYS A 149 13.60 8.46 8.24
C LYS A 149 13.37 7.21 9.07
N HIS A 150 12.12 6.81 9.29
CA HIS A 150 11.76 5.64 10.09
C HIS A 150 12.12 4.33 9.38
N PHE A 151 11.88 4.24 8.07
CA PHE A 151 12.03 2.98 7.32
C PHE A 151 13.34 2.85 6.52
N ARG A 152 14.20 3.87 6.45
CA ARG A 152 15.39 3.93 5.56
C ARG A 152 16.34 2.73 5.66
N ASP A 153 16.42 2.08 6.82
CA ASP A 153 17.31 0.94 7.05
C ASP A 153 16.66 -0.40 6.64
N ARG A 154 15.37 -0.39 6.29
CA ARG A 154 14.57 -1.56 5.92
C ARG A 154 13.98 -1.47 4.52
N VAL A 155 13.68 -0.27 4.04
CA VAL A 155 13.01 -0.01 2.78
C VAL A 155 13.87 0.88 1.90
N THR A 156 14.07 0.46 0.64
CA THR A 156 14.91 1.17 -0.33
C THR A 156 14.10 1.79 -1.48
N HIS A 157 12.86 1.36 -1.68
CA HIS A 157 12.03 1.78 -2.80
C HIS A 157 10.78 2.51 -2.30
N TYR A 158 10.56 3.68 -2.88
CA TYR A 158 9.42 4.53 -2.56
C TYR A 158 8.74 5.00 -3.85
N GLU A 159 7.43 5.09 -3.80
CA GLU A 159 6.59 5.58 -4.88
C GLU A 159 5.90 6.87 -4.45
N VAL A 160 5.99 7.88 -5.27
CA VAL A 160 5.34 9.17 -5.04
C VAL A 160 3.95 9.12 -5.68
N TRP A 161 2.95 8.96 -4.83
CA TRP A 161 1.55 8.92 -5.21
C TRP A 161 1.15 7.73 -6.11
N ASN A 162 -0.18 7.53 -6.20
CA ASN A 162 -0.83 6.48 -7.00
C ASN A 162 -1.91 7.11 -7.86
#